data_19ed861ceb15e3e3539798305c1e4d9f
#
_entry.id   19ed861ceb15e3e3539798305c1e4d9f
#
_cell.length_a   1.000
_cell.length_b   1.000
_cell.length_c   1.000
_cell.angle_alpha   90.00
_cell.angle_beta   90.00
_cell.angle_gamma   90.00
#
_symmetry.space_group_name_H-M   'P 1'
#
loop_
_entity.id
_entity.type
_entity.pdbx_description
1 polymer ?
#
loop_
_entity_poly.entity_id
_entity_poly.type
_entity_poly.pdbx_seq_one_letter_code
_entity_poly.pdbx_strand_id
1 'polypeptide(L)'
;NNQQTRKLSHTRKQPPYDDYITSEAVVFAYRKDNRPLEQFIYSTYTIVLPIIVTALMGYVVWLLKNQKKDRDANSKGTMLLLRVQLIEYHDKYMRLGDIPSYAYENFMEMYDAYYALGGNGMITKMMHEIEELHLKKKEV
;
A
#
# COMPACT_ATOMS: atom_id res chain seq x y z
N ASN A 1 -38.56 47.42 -84.74
CA ASN A 1 -38.79 47.21 -83.30
C ASN A 1 -37.81 46.21 -82.77
N ASN A 2 -36.89 46.72 -82.08
CA ASN A 2 -35.78 46.08 -81.39
C ASN A 2 -36.24 45.50 -80.06
N GLN A 3 -36.10 44.21 -79.83
CA GLN A 3 -36.09 43.68 -78.51
C GLN A 3 -34.77 42.93 -78.25
N GLN A 4 -33.97 43.57 -77.48
CA GLN A 4 -32.72 43.11 -76.96
C GLN A 4 -32.96 42.14 -75.80
N THR A 5 -32.73 40.86 -76.06
CA THR A 5 -32.73 39.83 -75.02
C THR A 5 -31.44 39.90 -74.22
N ARG A 6 -31.52 40.38 -72.99
CA ARG A 6 -30.38 40.37 -72.00
C ARG A 6 -30.17 38.90 -71.55
N LYS A 7 -29.06 38.33 -71.99
CA LYS A 7 -28.50 37.13 -71.37
C LYS A 7 -27.90 37.49 -70.03
N LEU A 8 -28.53 37.08 -68.95
CA LEU A 8 -27.95 37.06 -67.62
C LEU A 8 -26.93 35.90 -67.53
N SER A 9 -25.67 36.21 -67.66
CA SER A 9 -24.60 35.29 -67.35
C SER A 9 -24.43 35.24 -65.83
N HIS A 10 -24.94 34.15 -65.19
CA HIS A 10 -24.54 33.85 -63.82
C HIS A 10 -23.10 33.35 -63.83
N THR A 11 -22.17 34.24 -63.66
CA THR A 11 -20.79 33.93 -63.27
C THR A 11 -20.83 33.49 -61.82
N ARG A 12 -20.81 32.17 -61.59
CA ARG A 12 -20.55 31.57 -60.29
C ARG A 12 -19.13 31.96 -59.92
N LYS A 13 -18.95 33.01 -59.06
CA LYS A 13 -17.65 33.30 -58.47
C LYS A 13 -17.19 32.11 -57.65
N GLN A 14 -16.24 31.36 -58.16
CA GLN A 14 -15.49 30.41 -57.32
C GLN A 14 -14.80 31.22 -56.21
N PRO A 15 -14.84 30.75 -54.94
CA PRO A 15 -14.08 31.41 -53.90
C PRO A 15 -12.59 31.37 -54.26
N PRO A 16 -11.84 32.42 -53.93
CA PRO A 16 -10.43 32.53 -54.31
C PRO A 16 -9.67 31.35 -53.73
N TYR A 17 -8.94 30.63 -54.58
CA TYR A 17 -8.09 29.50 -54.26
C TYR A 17 -7.04 29.80 -53.16
N ASP A 18 -6.77 31.05 -52.94
CA ASP A 18 -5.79 31.58 -51.97
C ASP A 18 -6.17 31.38 -50.49
N ASP A 19 -7.50 31.24 -50.17
CA ASP A 19 -7.96 31.06 -48.78
C ASP A 19 -7.67 29.65 -48.24
N TYR A 20 -7.61 28.65 -49.08
CA TYR A 20 -7.29 27.26 -48.67
C TYR A 20 -5.78 27.08 -48.43
N ILE A 21 -4.97 27.74 -49.23
CA ILE A 21 -3.49 27.70 -49.10
C ILE A 21 -3.04 28.39 -47.82
N THR A 22 -3.68 29.50 -47.45
CA THR A 22 -3.39 30.21 -46.20
C THR A 22 -3.74 29.39 -44.95
N SER A 23 -4.85 28.62 -44.98
CA SER A 23 -5.23 27.80 -43.84
C SER A 23 -4.27 26.62 -43.65
N GLU A 24 -3.88 25.92 -44.70
CA GLU A 24 -2.88 24.84 -44.63
C GLU A 24 -1.50 25.34 -44.22
N ALA A 25 -1.05 26.50 -44.77
CA ALA A 25 0.22 27.10 -44.40
C ALA A 25 0.24 27.52 -42.93
N VAL A 26 -0.85 28.07 -42.42
CA VAL A 26 -0.99 28.42 -40.99
C VAL A 26 -0.97 27.19 -40.08
N VAL A 27 -1.70 26.15 -40.46
CA VAL A 27 -1.71 24.86 -39.73
C VAL A 27 -0.34 24.19 -39.76
N PHE A 28 0.35 24.24 -40.89
CA PHE A 28 1.71 23.71 -41.02
C PHE A 28 2.73 24.51 -40.21
N ALA A 29 2.64 25.82 -40.19
CA ALA A 29 3.49 26.69 -39.39
C ALA A 29 3.26 26.47 -37.89
N TYR A 30 1.98 26.38 -37.45
CA TYR A 30 1.63 26.11 -36.07
C TYR A 30 2.14 24.72 -35.61
N ARG A 31 2.03 23.71 -36.44
CA ARG A 31 2.53 22.33 -36.17
C ARG A 31 4.06 22.29 -36.13
N LYS A 32 4.73 23.12 -36.95
CA LYS A 32 6.20 23.21 -36.98
C LYS A 32 6.75 23.89 -35.73
N ASP A 33 6.05 24.90 -35.24
CA ASP A 33 6.49 25.71 -34.10
C ASP A 33 6.32 24.99 -32.76
N ASN A 34 5.30 24.12 -32.65
CA ASN A 34 5.03 23.36 -31.46
C ASN A 34 5.85 22.04 -31.32
N ARG A 35 6.43 21.52 -32.40
CA ARG A 35 7.25 20.29 -32.38
C ARG A 35 8.41 20.32 -31.37
N PRO A 36 9.18 21.42 -31.25
CA PRO A 36 10.26 21.46 -30.28
C PRO A 36 9.77 21.47 -28.84
N LEU A 37 8.61 22.05 -28.54
CA LEU A 37 8.01 22.04 -27.21
C LEU A 37 7.49 20.66 -26.85
N GLU A 38 6.80 19.97 -27.76
CA GLU A 38 6.32 18.60 -27.55
C GLU A 38 7.48 17.63 -27.32
N GLN A 39 8.55 17.74 -28.12
CA GLN A 39 9.75 16.93 -27.95
C GLN A 39 10.45 17.22 -26.62
N PHE A 40 10.50 18.48 -26.21
CA PHE A 40 11.09 18.85 -24.92
C PHE A 40 10.29 18.29 -23.75
N ILE A 41 8.96 18.41 -23.78
CA ILE A 41 8.06 17.84 -22.76
C ILE A 41 8.23 16.33 -22.70
N TYR A 42 8.22 15.66 -23.85
CA TYR A 42 8.36 14.20 -23.92
C TYR A 42 9.73 13.72 -23.42
N SER A 43 10.79 14.41 -23.80
CA SER A 43 12.17 14.12 -23.33
C SER A 43 12.30 14.33 -21.83
N THR A 44 11.74 15.41 -21.29
CA THR A 44 11.76 15.70 -19.85
C THR A 44 10.98 14.64 -19.07
N TYR A 45 9.81 14.26 -19.56
CA TYR A 45 8.98 13.23 -18.92
C TYR A 45 9.67 11.86 -18.88
N THR A 46 10.31 11.43 -19.97
CA THR A 46 11.02 10.15 -20.04
C THR A 46 12.23 10.06 -19.10
N ILE A 47 12.87 11.20 -18.78
CA ILE A 47 14.00 11.24 -17.86
C ILE A 47 13.53 11.42 -16.40
N VAL A 48 12.59 12.30 -16.15
CA VAL A 48 12.14 12.66 -14.78
C VAL A 48 11.29 11.58 -14.15
N LEU A 49 10.41 10.93 -14.92
CA LEU A 49 9.52 9.89 -14.42
C LEU A 49 10.27 8.71 -13.75
N PRO A 50 11.28 8.08 -14.38
CA PRO A 50 12.00 6.99 -13.76
C PRO A 50 12.77 7.42 -12.50
N ILE A 51 13.26 8.66 -12.45
CA ILE A 51 13.93 9.22 -11.27
C ILE A 51 12.93 9.32 -10.09
N ILE A 52 11.74 9.84 -10.34
CA ILE A 52 10.67 9.93 -9.33
C ILE A 52 10.26 8.54 -8.84
N VAL A 53 10.04 7.60 -9.77
CA VAL A 53 9.67 6.21 -9.43
C VAL A 53 10.75 5.55 -8.57
N THR A 54 12.01 5.70 -8.94
CA THR A 54 13.14 5.13 -8.17
C THR A 54 13.23 5.75 -6.78
N ALA A 55 13.04 7.05 -6.65
CA ALA A 55 13.05 7.75 -5.35
C ALA A 55 11.88 7.28 -4.46
N LEU A 56 10.67 7.13 -5.04
CA LEU A 56 9.50 6.60 -4.32
C LEU A 56 9.71 5.16 -3.86
N MET A 57 10.29 4.30 -4.70
CA MET A 57 10.61 2.93 -4.31
C MET A 57 11.63 2.89 -3.17
N GLY A 58 12.66 3.72 -3.22
CA GLY A 58 13.61 3.87 -2.13
C GLY A 58 12.96 4.31 -0.82
N TYR A 59 12.06 5.27 -0.89
CA TYR A 59 11.29 5.75 0.26
C TYR A 59 10.39 4.65 0.85
N VAL A 60 9.68 3.89 0.01
CA VAL A 60 8.85 2.76 0.46
C VAL A 60 9.67 1.69 1.17
N VAL A 61 10.83 1.31 0.61
CA VAL A 61 11.73 0.34 1.25
C VAL A 61 12.24 0.85 2.61
N TRP A 62 12.60 2.12 2.69
CA TRP A 62 13.01 2.75 3.96
C TRP A 62 11.87 2.73 4.99
N LEU A 63 10.65 3.09 4.57
CA LEU A 63 9.46 3.08 5.43
C LEU A 63 9.17 1.66 5.98
N LEU A 64 9.23 0.64 5.12
CA LEU A 64 9.01 -0.76 5.52
C LEU A 64 10.07 -1.25 6.52
N LYS A 65 11.34 -0.88 6.33
CA LYS A 65 12.41 -1.21 7.27
C LYS A 65 12.20 -0.55 8.64
N ASN A 66 11.77 0.71 8.64
CA ASN A 66 11.50 1.43 9.89
C ASN A 66 10.32 0.82 10.64
N GLN A 67 9.21 0.52 9.95
CA GLN A 67 8.04 -0.16 10.53
C GLN A 67 8.38 -1.56 11.08
N LYS A 68 9.30 -2.29 10.44
CA LYS A 68 9.73 -3.60 10.93
C LYS A 68 10.43 -3.46 12.28
N LYS A 69 11.33 -2.49 12.43
CA LYS A 69 12.05 -2.23 13.69
C LYS A 69 11.08 -1.91 14.85
N ASP A 70 10.08 -1.07 14.58
CA ASP A 70 9.08 -0.69 15.58
C ASP A 70 8.19 -1.88 15.96
N ARG A 71 7.79 -2.71 15.01
CA ARG A 71 7.04 -3.95 15.27
C ARG A 71 7.84 -4.96 16.08
N ASP A 72 9.12 -5.14 15.77
CA ASP A 72 10.01 -6.06 16.50
C ASP A 72 10.17 -5.60 17.96
N ALA A 73 10.31 -4.30 18.20
CA ALA A 73 10.38 -3.74 19.54
C ALA A 73 9.07 -3.94 20.32
N ASN A 74 7.92 -3.67 19.70
CA ASN A 74 6.60 -3.86 20.30
C ASN A 74 6.32 -5.34 20.57
N SER A 75 6.64 -6.24 19.64
CA SER A 75 6.50 -7.69 19.81
C SER A 75 7.32 -8.20 20.99
N LYS A 76 8.57 -7.73 21.10
CA LYS A 76 9.43 -8.08 22.23
C LYS A 76 8.88 -7.54 23.56
N GLY A 77 8.39 -6.32 23.59
CA GLY A 77 7.73 -5.73 24.77
C GLY A 77 6.53 -6.53 25.20
N THR A 78 5.63 -6.88 24.26
CA THR A 78 4.45 -7.70 24.50
C THR A 78 4.81 -9.09 25.00
N MET A 79 5.81 -9.74 24.41
CA MET A 79 6.30 -11.05 24.85
C MET A 79 6.79 -11.01 26.29
N LEU A 80 7.51 -9.96 26.68
CA LEU A 80 8.01 -9.82 28.06
C LEU A 80 6.88 -9.58 29.07
N LEU A 81 5.85 -8.81 28.70
CA LEU A 81 4.67 -8.61 29.53
C LEU A 81 3.89 -9.92 29.72
N LEU A 82 3.65 -10.66 28.62
CA LEU A 82 3.01 -11.98 28.69
C LEU A 82 3.82 -12.95 29.56
N ARG A 83 5.14 -12.92 29.45
CA ARG A 83 6.01 -13.75 30.31
C ARG A 83 5.80 -13.47 31.80
N VAL A 84 5.79 -12.20 32.21
CA VAL A 84 5.55 -11.83 33.61
C VAL A 84 4.17 -12.30 34.07
N GLN A 85 3.15 -12.08 33.25
CA GLN A 85 1.79 -12.46 33.54
C GLN A 85 1.63 -13.98 33.68
N LEU A 86 2.24 -14.77 32.78
CA LEU A 86 2.22 -16.24 32.84
C LEU A 86 2.92 -16.78 34.10
N ILE A 87 4.05 -16.19 34.51
CA ILE A 87 4.72 -16.56 35.75
C ILE A 87 3.85 -16.25 36.96
N GLU A 88 3.21 -15.08 36.99
CA GLU A 88 2.34 -14.67 38.08
C GLU A 88 1.12 -15.58 38.22
N TYR A 89 0.49 -15.95 37.10
CA TYR A 89 -0.62 -16.93 37.06
C TYR A 89 -0.18 -18.30 37.52
N HIS A 90 0.95 -18.80 37.00
CA HIS A 90 1.51 -20.09 37.40
C HIS A 90 1.74 -20.13 38.91
N ASP A 91 2.46 -19.19 39.50
CA ASP A 91 2.78 -19.14 40.91
C ASP A 91 1.54 -19.01 41.79
N LYS A 92 0.51 -18.31 41.32
CA LYS A 92 -0.77 -18.17 42.00
C LYS A 92 -1.49 -19.50 42.07
N TYR A 93 -1.69 -20.19 40.95
CA TYR A 93 -2.50 -21.42 40.91
C TYR A 93 -1.75 -22.63 41.44
N MET A 94 -0.42 -22.68 41.32
CA MET A 94 0.40 -23.69 41.99
C MET A 94 0.30 -23.60 43.52
N ARG A 95 0.26 -22.38 44.06
CA ARG A 95 0.05 -22.17 45.51
C ARG A 95 -1.35 -22.50 45.97
N LEU A 96 -2.38 -22.27 45.15
CA LEU A 96 -3.76 -22.62 45.45
C LEU A 96 -4.03 -24.13 45.31
N GLY A 97 -3.18 -24.83 44.56
CA GLY A 97 -3.36 -26.25 44.28
C GLY A 97 -4.57 -26.58 43.38
N ASP A 98 -5.20 -25.57 42.81
CA ASP A 98 -6.36 -25.71 41.92
C ASP A 98 -6.42 -24.55 40.91
N ILE A 99 -6.84 -24.89 39.68
CA ILE A 99 -7.07 -23.89 38.62
C ILE A 99 -8.48 -24.03 38.08
N PRO A 100 -9.32 -22.96 38.11
CA PRO A 100 -10.63 -22.95 37.45
C PRO A 100 -10.51 -23.07 35.94
N SER A 101 -11.48 -23.70 35.27
CA SER A 101 -11.44 -23.89 33.80
C SER A 101 -11.25 -22.60 32.99
N TYR A 102 -11.93 -21.52 33.40
CA TYR A 102 -11.78 -20.26 32.73
C TYR A 102 -10.35 -19.67 32.86
N ALA A 103 -9.69 -19.91 34.00
CA ALA A 103 -8.31 -19.44 34.22
C ALA A 103 -7.29 -20.29 33.45
N TYR A 104 -7.58 -21.60 33.32
CA TYR A 104 -6.79 -22.48 32.48
C TYR A 104 -6.87 -22.08 31.01
N GLU A 105 -8.06 -21.82 30.47
CA GLU A 105 -8.27 -21.35 29.12
C GLU A 105 -7.49 -20.04 28.86
N ASN A 106 -7.64 -19.04 29.74
CA ASN A 106 -6.90 -17.78 29.65
C ASN A 106 -5.37 -18.00 29.69
N PHE A 107 -4.90 -18.90 30.51
CA PHE A 107 -3.47 -19.22 30.59
C PHE A 107 -2.97 -19.81 29.27
N MET A 108 -3.72 -20.72 28.66
CA MET A 108 -3.37 -21.34 27.38
C MET A 108 -3.35 -20.32 26.24
N GLU A 109 -4.35 -19.43 26.17
CA GLU A 109 -4.38 -18.36 25.18
C GLU A 109 -3.18 -17.40 25.30
N MET A 110 -2.83 -17.02 26.54
CA MET A 110 -1.65 -16.20 26.81
C MET A 110 -0.34 -16.93 26.43
N TYR A 111 -0.28 -18.24 26.72
CA TYR A 111 0.87 -19.06 26.35
C TYR A 111 1.04 -19.16 24.83
N ASP A 112 -0.04 -19.41 24.08
CA ASP A 112 -0.01 -19.47 22.62
C ASP A 112 0.46 -18.15 22.00
N ALA A 113 -0.05 -17.03 22.52
CA ALA A 113 0.41 -15.69 22.09
C ALA A 113 1.90 -15.46 22.41
N TYR A 114 2.34 -15.86 23.61
CA TYR A 114 3.74 -15.78 24.01
C TYR A 114 4.65 -16.62 23.10
N TYR A 115 4.24 -17.85 22.79
CA TYR A 115 4.99 -18.75 21.93
C TYR A 115 5.06 -18.24 20.49
N ALA A 116 3.96 -17.71 19.95
CA ALA A 116 3.90 -17.10 18.62
C ALA A 116 4.82 -15.85 18.49
N LEU A 117 5.10 -15.16 19.60
CA LEU A 117 6.04 -14.04 19.65
C LEU A 117 7.51 -14.47 19.84
N GLY A 118 7.79 -15.79 19.81
CA GLY A 118 9.15 -16.33 19.96
C GLY A 118 9.57 -16.60 21.41
N GLY A 119 8.59 -16.82 22.29
CA GLY A 119 8.81 -17.22 23.67
C GLY A 119 9.55 -18.54 23.82
N ASN A 120 10.23 -18.74 24.94
CA ASN A 120 11.16 -19.85 25.16
C ASN A 120 10.69 -20.89 26.21
N GLY A 121 11.44 -22.00 26.32
CA GLY A 121 11.11 -23.22 27.02
C GLY A 121 10.87 -23.12 28.55
N MET A 122 11.22 -22.02 29.24
CA MET A 122 10.93 -21.87 30.67
C MET A 122 9.41 -21.81 30.92
N ILE A 123 8.70 -21.02 30.14
CA ILE A 123 7.23 -20.90 30.23
C ILE A 123 6.54 -22.18 29.74
N THR A 124 7.14 -22.87 28.78
CA THR A 124 6.64 -24.18 28.33
C THR A 124 6.60 -25.20 29.46
N LYS A 125 7.62 -25.21 30.33
CA LYS A 125 7.63 -26.06 31.51
C LYS A 125 6.50 -25.70 32.48
N MET A 126 6.30 -24.43 32.75
CA MET A 126 5.21 -23.89 33.59
C MET A 126 3.84 -24.26 33.02
N MET A 127 3.68 -24.23 31.68
CA MET A 127 2.46 -24.63 31.01
C MET A 127 2.12 -26.10 31.30
N HIS A 128 3.08 -27.02 31.22
CA HIS A 128 2.88 -28.42 31.55
C HIS A 128 2.49 -28.64 33.01
N GLU A 129 3.09 -27.90 33.96
CA GLU A 129 2.75 -27.93 35.37
C GLU A 129 1.30 -27.48 35.62
N ILE A 130 0.84 -26.45 34.93
CA ILE A 130 -0.56 -25.98 34.98
C ILE A 130 -1.53 -26.97 34.33
N GLU A 131 -1.14 -27.62 33.23
CA GLU A 131 -1.91 -28.66 32.57
C GLU A 131 -2.12 -29.87 33.51
N GLU A 132 -1.06 -30.35 34.18
CA GLU A 132 -1.14 -31.42 35.16
C GLU A 132 -2.06 -31.05 36.35
N LEU A 133 -1.99 -29.79 36.79
CA LEU A 133 -2.86 -29.31 37.88
C LEU A 133 -4.33 -29.31 37.47
N HIS A 134 -4.64 -28.96 36.24
CA HIS A 134 -5.99 -28.95 35.68
C HIS A 134 -6.53 -30.40 35.51
N LEU A 135 -5.70 -31.33 35.07
CA LEU A 135 -6.07 -32.73 34.86
C LEU A 135 -6.37 -33.44 36.18
N LYS A 136 -5.58 -33.24 37.25
CA LYS A 136 -5.81 -33.78 38.57
C LYS A 136 -7.19 -33.44 39.14
N LYS A 137 -7.73 -32.27 38.82
CA LYS A 137 -9.08 -31.87 39.24
C LYS A 137 -10.19 -32.64 38.50
N LYS A 138 -9.96 -33.06 37.28
CA LYS A 138 -10.95 -33.80 36.47
C LYS A 138 -11.15 -35.26 36.93
N GLU A 139 -10.19 -35.81 37.66
CA GLU A 139 -10.20 -37.20 38.15
C GLU A 139 -10.83 -37.37 39.53
N VAL A 140 -11.14 -36.27 40.22
CA VAL A 140 -11.82 -36.23 41.53
C VAL A 140 -13.29 -35.83 41.35
#